data_29d885b0ae296585026113f07a32bea2
#
_entry.id   29d885b0ae296585026113f07a32bea2
#
_cell.length_a   1.000
_cell.length_b   1.000
_cell.length_c   1.000
_cell.angle_alpha   90.00
_cell.angle_beta   90.00
_cell.angle_gamma   90.00
#
_symmetry.space_group_name_H-M   'P 1'
#
loop_
_entity.id
_entity.type
_entity.pdbx_description
1 polymer ?
#
loop_
_entity_poly.entity_id
_entity_poly.type
_entity_poly.pdbx_seq_one_letter_code
_entity_poly.pdbx_strand_id
1 'polypeptide(L)'
;MVDLGTGDGRYPLHVALTRADTLAIGLDASSDALAHAARRAVREPLPNLVLLREPLETLPLPSVADDITIHFPWGSLLRGALAEDETVFDAICRLPRPGGALTLVLSVITRDGRAPLTEHDVARVRREYGSRGFTLVESRAVVPADVGTAHSTWGKRLEVGVSRPGELLRFVRSSAPA
;
A
#
# COMPACT_ATOMS: atom_id res chain seq x y z
N MET A 1 11.22 -1.15 -3.31
CA MET A 1 9.84 -1.16 -2.76
C MET A 1 8.89 -0.32 -3.62
N VAL A 2 7.60 -0.64 -3.62
CA VAL A 2 6.56 0.14 -4.33
C VAL A 2 5.44 0.50 -3.36
N ASP A 3 5.05 1.79 -3.30
CA ASP A 3 3.95 2.29 -2.48
C ASP A 3 2.78 2.66 -3.39
N LEU A 4 1.68 1.93 -3.27
CA LEU A 4 0.50 2.08 -4.10
C LEU A 4 -0.52 3.01 -3.45
N GLY A 5 -1.01 4.00 -4.19
CA GLY A 5 -1.83 5.06 -3.65
C GLY A 5 -1.02 5.95 -2.70
N THR A 6 0.19 6.31 -3.14
CA THR A 6 1.18 6.98 -2.28
C THR A 6 0.75 8.38 -1.81
N GLY A 7 -0.30 8.95 -2.37
CA GLY A 7 -0.79 10.27 -2.00
C GLY A 7 0.29 11.35 -2.18
N ASP A 8 0.63 12.03 -1.09
CA ASP A 8 1.64 13.11 -1.12
C ASP A 8 3.10 12.61 -1.26
N GLY A 9 3.33 11.31 -1.44
CA GLY A 9 4.64 10.70 -1.73
C GLY A 9 5.63 10.75 -0.57
N ARG A 10 5.19 11.04 0.65
CA ARG A 10 6.11 11.16 1.81
C ARG A 10 6.75 9.85 2.21
N TYR A 11 6.01 8.74 2.09
CA TYR A 11 6.55 7.44 2.45
C TYR A 11 7.68 6.98 1.51
N PRO A 12 7.52 6.92 0.17
CA PRO A 12 8.63 6.58 -0.71
C PRO A 12 9.76 7.60 -0.64
N LEU A 13 9.48 8.88 -0.42
CA LEU A 13 10.51 9.89 -0.18
C LEU A 13 11.33 9.58 1.09
N HIS A 14 10.66 9.22 2.19
CA HIS A 14 11.35 8.80 3.42
C HIS A 14 12.22 7.57 3.21
N VAL A 15 11.68 6.56 2.51
CA VAL A 15 12.44 5.34 2.18
C VAL A 15 13.67 5.68 1.35
N ALA A 16 13.55 6.50 0.31
CA ALA A 16 14.67 6.90 -0.54
C ALA A 16 15.76 7.66 0.24
N LEU A 17 15.37 8.50 1.20
CA LEU A 17 16.30 9.25 2.07
C LEU A 17 17.03 8.37 3.09
N THR A 18 16.39 7.30 3.57
CA THR A 18 16.90 6.49 4.68
C THR A 18 17.50 5.15 4.26
N ARG A 19 17.24 4.71 3.02
CA ARG A 19 17.67 3.43 2.46
C ARG A 19 18.30 3.64 1.08
N ALA A 20 19.57 3.98 1.04
CA ALA A 20 20.27 4.31 -0.20
C ALA A 20 20.35 3.15 -1.22
N ASP A 21 20.23 1.91 -0.75
CA ASP A 21 20.24 0.67 -1.54
C ASP A 21 18.86 0.26 -2.07
N THR A 22 17.82 1.01 -1.72
CA THR A 22 16.43 0.70 -2.06
C THR A 22 15.90 1.68 -3.11
N LEU A 23 15.49 1.18 -4.28
CA LEU A 23 14.68 1.96 -5.21
C LEU A 23 13.26 2.08 -4.63
N ALA A 24 12.87 3.30 -4.29
CA ALA A 24 11.54 3.64 -3.80
C ALA A 24 10.68 4.16 -4.94
N ILE A 25 9.54 3.50 -5.20
CA ILE A 25 8.59 3.87 -6.24
C ILE A 25 7.28 4.25 -5.55
N GLY A 26 6.82 5.47 -5.74
CA GLY A 26 5.48 5.92 -5.32
C GLY A 26 4.56 6.02 -6.53
N LEU A 27 3.42 5.35 -6.45
CA LEU A 27 2.40 5.35 -7.50
C LEU A 27 1.11 5.98 -6.99
N ASP A 28 0.57 6.93 -7.74
CA ASP A 28 -0.76 7.49 -7.51
C ASP A 28 -1.40 7.93 -8.82
N ALA A 29 -2.71 7.75 -8.96
CA ALA A 29 -3.45 8.22 -10.13
C ALA A 29 -3.67 9.75 -10.13
N SER A 30 -3.55 10.39 -8.96
CA SER A 30 -3.77 11.84 -8.77
C SER A 30 -2.50 12.65 -8.93
N SER A 31 -2.52 13.61 -9.87
CA SER A 31 -1.40 14.55 -10.06
C SER A 31 -1.17 15.47 -8.85
N ASP A 32 -2.25 15.91 -8.21
CA ASP A 32 -2.18 16.89 -7.13
C ASP A 32 -1.58 16.26 -5.87
N ALA A 33 -1.85 14.98 -5.66
CA ALA A 33 -1.31 14.23 -4.55
C ALA A 33 0.24 14.19 -4.61
N LEU A 34 0.82 13.87 -5.77
CA LEU A 34 2.27 13.74 -5.95
C LEU A 34 3.05 15.06 -5.98
N ALA A 35 2.38 16.21 -6.15
CA ALA A 35 3.04 17.49 -6.34
C ALA A 35 3.99 17.88 -5.20
N HIS A 36 3.73 17.43 -3.96
CA HIS A 36 4.60 17.73 -2.82
C HIS A 36 5.94 16.99 -2.91
N ALA A 37 5.91 15.68 -3.11
CA ALA A 37 7.12 14.87 -3.21
C ALA A 37 7.92 15.22 -4.47
N ALA A 38 7.24 15.50 -5.59
CA ALA A 38 7.89 15.91 -6.84
C ALA A 38 8.68 17.22 -6.66
N ARG A 39 8.12 18.23 -6.01
CA ARG A 39 8.85 19.48 -5.72
C ARG A 39 10.08 19.25 -4.85
N ARG A 40 10.01 18.34 -3.89
CA ARG A 40 11.16 18.02 -3.03
C ARG A 40 12.22 17.24 -3.79
N ALA A 41 11.84 16.25 -4.58
CA ALA A 41 12.76 15.47 -5.40
C ALA A 41 13.54 16.33 -6.42
N VAL A 42 12.95 17.43 -6.89
CA VAL A 42 13.63 18.40 -7.77
C VAL A 42 14.70 19.22 -7.00
N ARG A 43 14.42 19.56 -5.74
CA ARG A 43 15.36 20.35 -4.92
C ARG A 43 16.52 19.52 -4.37
N GLU A 44 16.24 18.27 -4.04
CA GLU A 44 17.19 17.29 -3.49
C GLU A 44 17.11 16.04 -4.39
N PRO A 45 17.88 15.99 -5.50
CA PRO A 45 17.84 14.86 -6.41
C PRO A 45 18.14 13.53 -5.69
N LEU A 46 17.17 12.63 -5.71
CA LEU A 46 17.29 11.30 -5.13
C LEU A 46 17.31 10.27 -6.27
N PRO A 47 18.47 9.69 -6.59
CA PRO A 47 18.60 8.77 -7.73
C PRO A 47 17.82 7.47 -7.53
N ASN A 48 17.40 7.19 -6.30
CA ASN A 48 16.65 6.01 -5.89
C ASN A 48 15.16 6.31 -5.58
N LEU A 49 14.61 7.45 -6.05
CA LEU A 49 13.19 7.79 -5.95
C LEU A 49 12.55 7.92 -7.33
N VAL A 50 11.45 7.21 -7.55
CA VAL A 50 10.61 7.34 -8.73
C VAL A 50 9.18 7.61 -8.29
N LEU A 51 8.56 8.65 -8.87
CA LEU A 51 7.16 8.98 -8.65
C LEU A 51 6.41 8.82 -9.97
N LEU A 52 5.41 7.94 -10.00
CA LEU A 52 4.63 7.62 -11.18
C LEU A 52 3.18 8.08 -11.00
N ARG A 53 2.70 8.84 -11.98
CA ARG A 53 1.30 9.23 -12.07
C ARG A 53 0.61 8.31 -13.08
N GLU A 54 0.19 7.16 -12.63
CA GLU A 54 -0.49 6.18 -13.49
C GLU A 54 -1.51 5.39 -12.68
N PRO A 55 -2.62 4.94 -13.30
CA PRO A 55 -3.47 3.92 -12.71
C PRO A 55 -2.69 2.60 -12.56
N LEU A 56 -2.90 1.92 -11.44
CA LEU A 56 -2.20 0.65 -11.16
C LEU A 56 -2.44 -0.40 -12.25
N GLU A 57 -3.64 -0.44 -12.79
CA GLU A 57 -4.10 -1.43 -13.78
C GLU A 57 -3.33 -1.35 -15.10
N THR A 58 -2.81 -0.17 -15.43
CA THR A 58 -2.09 0.08 -16.69
C THR A 58 -0.58 -0.13 -16.59
N LEU A 59 -0.05 -0.33 -15.38
CA LEU A 59 1.38 -0.49 -15.18
C LEU A 59 1.91 -1.81 -15.76
N PRO A 60 2.90 -1.76 -16.65
CA PRO A 60 3.55 -2.94 -17.21
C PRO A 60 4.64 -3.49 -16.28
N LEU A 61 4.43 -3.48 -14.97
CA LEU A 61 5.43 -3.94 -13.98
C LEU A 61 5.04 -5.31 -13.42
N PRO A 62 5.56 -6.42 -13.95
CA PRO A 62 5.32 -7.74 -13.37
C PRO A 62 6.37 -8.09 -12.32
N SER A 63 5.95 -8.70 -11.21
CA SER A 63 6.79 -9.47 -10.27
C SER A 63 8.21 -8.92 -9.97
N VAL A 64 8.33 -7.62 -9.73
CA VAL A 64 9.65 -6.96 -9.56
C VAL A 64 9.90 -6.43 -8.16
N ALA A 65 8.85 -6.29 -7.34
CA ALA A 65 8.98 -5.63 -6.07
C ALA A 65 9.28 -6.60 -4.92
N ASP A 66 10.26 -6.24 -4.10
CA ASP A 66 10.56 -6.94 -2.83
C ASP A 66 9.50 -6.64 -1.78
N ASP A 67 9.06 -5.37 -1.73
CA ASP A 67 8.05 -4.87 -0.81
C ASP A 67 7.02 -4.03 -1.55
N ILE A 68 5.75 -4.32 -1.32
CA ILE A 68 4.61 -3.49 -1.70
C ILE A 68 3.95 -2.97 -0.44
N THR A 69 3.60 -1.69 -0.44
CA THR A 69 2.82 -1.07 0.64
C THR A 69 1.57 -0.41 0.09
N ILE A 70 0.48 -0.52 0.83
CA ILE A 70 -0.79 0.18 0.57
C ILE A 70 -1.24 0.77 1.90
N HIS A 71 -1.13 2.09 2.04
CA HIS A 71 -1.47 2.78 3.27
C HIS A 71 -2.76 3.57 3.12
N PHE A 72 -3.79 3.21 3.89
CA PHE A 72 -5.08 3.91 3.96
C PHE A 72 -5.72 4.16 2.58
N PRO A 73 -5.87 3.12 1.77
CA PRO A 73 -6.39 3.24 0.40
C PRO A 73 -7.84 3.72 0.38
N TRP A 74 -8.21 4.34 -0.75
CA TRP A 74 -9.58 4.79 -1.04
C TRP A 74 -10.03 4.31 -2.42
N GLY A 75 -11.34 4.41 -2.69
CA GLY A 75 -11.90 4.17 -4.02
C GLY A 75 -11.60 2.77 -4.57
N SER A 76 -11.12 2.70 -5.80
CA SER A 76 -10.79 1.44 -6.50
C SER A 76 -9.66 0.70 -5.80
N LEU A 77 -8.63 1.40 -5.32
CA LEU A 77 -7.51 0.77 -4.62
C LEU A 77 -7.95 0.09 -3.33
N LEU A 78 -8.88 0.69 -2.57
CA LEU A 78 -9.46 0.03 -1.39
C LEU A 78 -10.24 -1.22 -1.78
N ARG A 79 -11.10 -1.14 -2.82
CA ARG A 79 -11.84 -2.31 -3.31
C ARG A 79 -10.91 -3.42 -3.80
N GLY A 80 -9.84 -3.06 -4.52
CA GLY A 80 -8.81 -4.01 -4.95
C GLY A 80 -8.07 -4.63 -3.76
N ALA A 81 -7.62 -3.83 -2.80
CA ALA A 81 -6.95 -4.34 -1.60
C ALA A 81 -7.84 -5.28 -0.77
N LEU A 82 -9.16 -5.08 -0.81
CA LEU A 82 -10.16 -5.95 -0.20
C LEU A 82 -10.62 -7.12 -1.11
N ALA A 83 -10.02 -7.30 -2.28
CA ALA A 83 -10.42 -8.29 -3.28
C ALA A 83 -11.90 -8.20 -3.70
N GLU A 84 -12.41 -6.97 -3.86
CA GLU A 84 -13.78 -6.65 -4.31
C GLU A 84 -13.80 -6.07 -5.73
N ASP A 85 -12.64 -5.69 -6.26
CA ASP A 85 -12.41 -5.25 -7.62
C ASP A 85 -11.32 -6.15 -8.20
N GLU A 86 -11.71 -7.11 -9.02
CA GLU A 86 -10.81 -8.15 -9.52
C GLU A 86 -9.66 -7.58 -10.36
N THR A 87 -9.93 -6.56 -11.18
CA THR A 87 -8.91 -5.92 -12.03
C THR A 87 -7.81 -5.29 -11.19
N VAL A 88 -8.18 -4.52 -10.18
CA VAL A 88 -7.23 -3.87 -9.27
C VAL A 88 -6.55 -4.90 -8.36
N PHE A 89 -7.30 -5.90 -7.88
CA PHE A 89 -6.76 -6.99 -7.07
C PHE A 89 -5.68 -7.78 -7.80
N ASP A 90 -5.93 -8.16 -9.07
CA ASP A 90 -4.95 -8.84 -9.90
C ASP A 90 -3.72 -7.97 -10.18
N ALA A 91 -3.93 -6.68 -10.38
CA ALA A 91 -2.83 -5.74 -10.55
C ALA A 91 -1.96 -5.65 -9.29
N ILE A 92 -2.55 -5.64 -8.09
CA ILE A 92 -1.81 -5.71 -6.81
C ILE A 92 -1.02 -7.02 -6.72
N CYS A 93 -1.69 -8.16 -6.96
CA CYS A 93 -1.11 -9.49 -6.76
C CYS A 93 0.06 -9.80 -7.70
N ARG A 94 0.12 -9.20 -8.90
CA ARG A 94 1.21 -9.48 -9.84
C ARG A 94 2.51 -8.75 -9.54
N LEU A 95 2.50 -7.67 -8.73
CA LEU A 95 3.68 -6.83 -8.50
C LEU A 95 4.75 -7.44 -7.58
N PRO A 96 4.41 -8.07 -6.43
CA PRO A 96 5.42 -8.67 -5.58
C PRO A 96 6.14 -9.81 -6.31
N ARG A 97 7.47 -9.86 -6.24
CA ARG A 97 8.22 -11.03 -6.71
C ARG A 97 7.97 -12.25 -5.80
N PRO A 98 8.29 -13.48 -6.23
CA PRO A 98 8.31 -14.62 -5.33
C PRO A 98 9.17 -14.32 -4.09
N GLY A 99 8.64 -14.57 -2.89
CA GLY A 99 9.22 -14.18 -1.61
C GLY A 99 9.05 -12.71 -1.23
N GLY A 100 8.48 -11.87 -2.10
CA GLY A 100 8.19 -10.47 -1.81
C GLY A 100 7.04 -10.29 -0.84
N ALA A 101 7.04 -9.18 -0.12
CA ALA A 101 6.03 -8.83 0.88
C ALA A 101 4.98 -7.85 0.32
N LEU A 102 3.76 -7.96 0.84
CA LEU A 102 2.68 -7.00 0.65
C LEU A 102 2.13 -6.60 2.01
N THR A 103 2.16 -5.31 2.31
CA THR A 103 1.62 -4.76 3.55
C THR A 103 0.41 -3.87 3.25
N LEU A 104 -0.73 -4.20 3.83
CA LEU A 104 -1.96 -3.41 3.78
C LEU A 104 -2.17 -2.75 5.13
N VAL A 105 -2.33 -1.44 5.17
CA VAL A 105 -2.77 -0.69 6.35
C VAL A 105 -4.12 -0.09 6.03
N LEU A 106 -5.16 -0.71 6.55
CA LEU A 106 -6.56 -0.42 6.22
C LEU A 106 -7.23 0.30 7.38
N SER A 107 -8.06 1.29 7.08
CA SER A 107 -8.92 1.92 8.07
C SER A 107 -10.21 2.37 7.41
N VAL A 108 -11.31 1.74 7.78
CA VAL A 108 -12.63 1.98 7.23
C VAL A 108 -13.61 2.20 8.38
N ILE A 109 -14.39 3.26 8.31
CA ILE A 109 -15.46 3.54 9.27
C ILE A 109 -16.74 3.97 8.52
N THR A 110 -17.87 3.93 9.17
CA THR A 110 -19.18 4.22 8.57
C THR A 110 -19.24 5.60 7.88
N ARG A 111 -18.51 6.60 8.40
CA ARG A 111 -18.41 7.93 7.77
C ARG A 111 -17.78 7.90 6.37
N ASP A 112 -17.04 6.86 6.03
CA ASP A 112 -16.45 6.66 4.69
C ASP A 112 -17.47 6.09 3.68
N GLY A 113 -18.75 5.99 4.07
CA GLY A 113 -19.80 5.41 3.23
C GLY A 113 -19.76 3.87 3.14
N ARG A 114 -19.02 3.24 4.05
CA ARG A 114 -18.83 1.79 4.11
C ARG A 114 -18.84 1.32 5.57
N ALA A 115 -19.36 0.11 5.83
CA ALA A 115 -19.26 -0.51 7.13
C ALA A 115 -17.80 -0.72 7.55
N PRO A 116 -17.45 -0.58 8.84
CA PRO A 116 -16.14 -0.96 9.35
C PRO A 116 -15.78 -2.39 8.99
N LEU A 117 -14.47 -2.65 8.82
CA LEU A 117 -13.98 -3.99 8.55
C LEU A 117 -14.30 -4.92 9.72
N THR A 118 -14.77 -6.12 9.40
CA THR A 118 -15.10 -7.18 10.34
C THR A 118 -14.04 -8.29 10.26
N GLU A 119 -14.01 -9.18 11.25
CA GLU A 119 -13.19 -10.40 11.18
C GLU A 119 -13.53 -11.26 9.94
N HIS A 120 -14.80 -11.25 9.52
CA HIS A 120 -15.23 -11.94 8.30
C HIS A 120 -14.58 -11.34 7.05
N ASP A 121 -14.46 -10.00 6.97
CA ASP A 121 -13.77 -9.32 5.85
C ASP A 121 -12.29 -9.68 5.83
N VAL A 122 -11.63 -9.69 6.98
CA VAL A 122 -10.22 -10.10 7.11
C VAL A 122 -10.04 -11.57 6.69
N ALA A 123 -10.93 -12.46 7.13
CA ALA A 123 -10.90 -13.87 6.73
C ALA A 123 -11.11 -14.05 5.22
N ARG A 124 -12.01 -13.28 4.61
CA ARG A 124 -12.22 -13.27 3.16
C ARG A 124 -10.96 -12.78 2.43
N VAL A 125 -10.39 -11.63 2.83
CA VAL A 125 -9.16 -11.08 2.24
C VAL A 125 -8.02 -12.11 2.32
N ARG A 126 -7.82 -12.73 3.48
CA ARG A 126 -6.83 -13.81 3.65
C ARG A 126 -7.03 -14.94 2.65
N ARG A 127 -8.26 -15.40 2.44
CA ARG A 127 -8.57 -16.49 1.51
C ARG A 127 -8.28 -16.08 0.06
N GLU A 128 -8.71 -14.89 -0.35
CA GLU A 128 -8.52 -14.39 -1.73
C GLU A 128 -7.04 -14.18 -2.06
N TYR A 129 -6.24 -13.58 -1.16
CA TYR A 129 -4.79 -13.51 -1.34
C TYR A 129 -4.15 -14.91 -1.32
N GLY A 130 -4.66 -15.83 -0.47
CA GLY A 130 -4.21 -17.22 -0.42
C GLY A 130 -4.38 -17.93 -1.76
N SER A 131 -5.50 -17.73 -2.46
CA SER A 131 -5.75 -18.29 -3.80
C SER A 131 -4.79 -17.76 -4.87
N ARG A 132 -4.14 -16.64 -4.64
CA ARG A 132 -3.13 -16.01 -5.52
C ARG A 132 -1.69 -16.30 -5.05
N GLY A 133 -1.49 -17.27 -4.17
CA GLY A 133 -0.18 -17.72 -3.70
C GLY A 133 0.45 -16.85 -2.62
N PHE A 134 -0.36 -16.13 -1.84
CA PHE A 134 0.12 -15.34 -0.71
C PHE A 134 -0.19 -16.02 0.63
N THR A 135 0.73 -15.92 1.57
CA THR A 135 0.54 -16.35 2.96
C THR A 135 0.42 -15.13 3.86
N LEU A 136 -0.65 -15.04 4.65
CA LEU A 136 -0.79 -14.03 5.69
C LEU A 136 0.18 -14.35 6.84
N VAL A 137 1.13 -13.47 7.11
CA VAL A 137 2.16 -13.64 8.14
C VAL A 137 1.95 -12.74 9.36
N GLU A 138 1.18 -11.66 9.21
CA GLU A 138 0.82 -10.76 10.30
C GLU A 138 -0.59 -10.22 10.09
N SER A 139 -1.41 -10.21 11.16
CA SER A 139 -2.73 -9.59 11.19
C SER A 139 -2.95 -9.03 12.59
N ARG A 140 -3.12 -7.71 12.68
CA ARG A 140 -3.34 -7.02 13.96
C ARG A 140 -3.97 -5.64 13.76
N ALA A 141 -4.48 -5.11 14.86
CA ALA A 141 -4.91 -3.72 14.89
C ALA A 141 -3.73 -2.77 14.61
N VAL A 142 -4.01 -1.68 13.90
CA VAL A 142 -3.07 -0.58 13.68
C VAL A 142 -2.84 0.18 14.99
N VAL A 143 -1.58 0.49 15.27
CA VAL A 143 -1.19 1.35 16.40
C VAL A 143 -0.61 2.67 15.88
N PRO A 144 -0.52 3.74 16.70
CA PRO A 144 -0.01 5.05 16.27
C PRO A 144 1.40 5.00 15.64
N ALA A 145 2.24 4.06 16.08
CA ALA A 145 3.57 3.85 15.53
C ALA A 145 3.55 3.45 14.04
N ASP A 146 2.55 2.67 13.61
CA ASP A 146 2.41 2.27 12.21
C ASP A 146 2.11 3.48 11.32
N VAL A 147 1.25 4.39 11.79
CA VAL A 147 0.94 5.65 11.10
C VAL A 147 2.19 6.54 11.02
N GLY A 148 3.00 6.55 12.07
CA GLY A 148 4.29 7.22 12.10
C GLY A 148 5.25 6.65 11.05
N THR A 149 5.39 5.34 11.00
CA THR A 149 6.25 4.61 10.05
C THR A 149 5.79 4.82 8.60
N ALA A 150 4.49 4.82 8.34
CA ALA A 150 3.91 5.09 7.03
C ALA A 150 4.13 6.54 6.55
N HIS A 151 4.61 7.44 7.42
CA HIS A 151 4.71 8.87 7.15
C HIS A 151 3.44 9.51 6.58
N SER A 152 2.29 8.85 6.79
CA SER A 152 1.01 9.23 6.22
C SER A 152 0.43 10.47 6.90
N THR A 153 0.34 11.57 6.14
CA THR A 153 -0.40 12.76 6.59
C THR A 153 -1.87 12.45 6.79
N TRP A 154 -2.43 11.59 5.91
CA TRP A 154 -3.82 11.18 5.97
C TRP A 154 -4.11 10.32 7.20
N GLY A 155 -3.28 9.32 7.49
CA GLY A 155 -3.42 8.48 8.68
C GLY A 155 -3.35 9.29 9.99
N LYS A 156 -2.43 10.27 10.06
CA LYS A 156 -2.32 11.19 11.21
C LYS A 156 -3.57 12.06 11.36
N ARG A 157 -4.05 12.64 10.27
CA ARG A 157 -5.24 13.50 10.25
C ARG A 157 -6.51 12.76 10.64
N LEU A 158 -6.57 11.46 10.35
CA LEU A 158 -7.70 10.60 10.71
C LEU A 158 -7.54 9.96 12.10
N GLU A 159 -6.43 10.20 12.81
CA GLU A 159 -6.14 9.61 14.13
C GLU A 159 -6.25 8.07 14.14
N VAL A 160 -5.79 7.42 13.06
CA VAL A 160 -5.85 5.96 12.97
C VAL A 160 -4.97 5.34 14.05
N GLY A 161 -5.49 4.31 14.71
CA GLY A 161 -4.84 3.67 15.86
C GLY A 161 -5.03 4.41 17.18
N VAL A 162 -5.74 5.55 17.20
CA VAL A 162 -6.10 6.32 18.41
C VAL A 162 -7.61 6.33 18.58
N SER A 163 -8.31 7.17 17.83
CA SER A 163 -9.78 7.29 17.84
C SER A 163 -10.46 6.53 16.69
N ARG A 164 -9.70 6.21 15.64
CA ARG A 164 -10.17 5.49 14.46
C ARG A 164 -9.50 4.12 14.36
N PRO A 165 -10.27 3.02 14.30
CA PRO A 165 -9.72 1.68 14.16
C PRO A 165 -9.05 1.48 12.79
N GLY A 166 -8.10 0.56 12.74
CA GLY A 166 -7.47 0.11 11.52
C GLY A 166 -6.89 -1.29 11.67
N GLU A 167 -6.67 -1.96 10.55
CA GLU A 167 -6.11 -3.30 10.45
C GLU A 167 -4.81 -3.26 9.63
N LEU A 168 -3.78 -3.89 10.15
CA LEU A 168 -2.54 -4.16 9.43
C LEU A 168 -2.52 -5.64 9.05
N LEU A 169 -2.41 -5.89 7.75
CA LEU A 169 -2.28 -7.23 7.18
C LEU A 169 -0.99 -7.28 6.39
N ARG A 170 -0.12 -8.24 6.71
CA ARG A 170 1.10 -8.48 5.96
C ARG A 170 1.08 -9.88 5.34
N PHE A 171 1.32 -9.91 4.06
CA PHE A 171 1.39 -11.11 3.25
C PHE A 171 2.79 -11.30 2.69
N VAL A 172 3.16 -12.54 2.43
CA VAL A 172 4.37 -12.91 1.68
C VAL A 172 3.94 -13.78 0.50
N ARG A 173 4.42 -13.44 -0.69
CA ARG A 173 4.19 -14.25 -1.89
C ARG A 173 5.02 -15.52 -1.84
N SER A 174 4.40 -16.68 -2.12
CA SER A 174 5.09 -17.98 -2.15
C SER A 174 6.27 -17.96 -3.12
N SER A 175 7.37 -18.59 -2.71
CA SER A 175 8.58 -18.70 -3.54
C SER A 175 8.45 -19.78 -4.62
N ALA A 176 7.56 -20.75 -4.44
CA ALA A 176 7.27 -21.78 -5.43
C ALA A 176 6.25 -21.26 -6.45
N PRO A 177 6.38 -21.59 -7.73
CA PRO A 177 5.29 -21.39 -8.67
C PRO A 177 4.12 -22.26 -8.21
N ALA A 178 2.91 -21.66 -8.26
CA ALA A 178 1.67 -22.38 -8.00
C ALA A 178 1.42 -23.43 -9.09
#